data_f101e36598881e113f321845c2233482
#
_entry.id   f101e36598881e113f321845c2233482
#
_cell.length_a   1.000
_cell.length_b   1.000
_cell.length_c   1.000
_cell.angle_alpha   90.00
_cell.angle_beta   90.00
_cell.angle_gamma   90.00
#
_symmetry.space_group_name_H-M   'P 1'
#
loop_
_entity.id
_entity.type
_entity.pdbx_description
1 polymer ?
#
loop_
_entity_poly.entity_id
_entity_poly.type
_entity_poly.pdbx_seq_one_letter_code
_entity_poly.pdbx_strand_id
1 'polypeptide(L)'
;MREDLIWPLLEVLYPGTREAFGLPGICLSLADKPDELAALKHYWPLIARESTAQLPGREHTLVLLAQAVFTLLLRNAKLDDHAASGMRGELKLFQRFTQLIDVHFHEHWTVPEYASELHLTESRLTDICRRFANRPPKRLIFDRQLREARRMLLFSDSAVSEIAWQLGFKDPAYFARFFNRLVGCSPSAYRAQKSGVPVPQPTS
;
A
#
# COMPACT_ATOMS: atom_id res chain seq x y z
N MET A 1 5.19 -1.22 8.84
CA MET A 1 6.39 -1.40 7.98
C MET A 1 6.23 -0.44 6.82
N ARG A 2 7.21 0.40 6.55
CA ARG A 2 7.13 1.40 5.47
C ARG A 2 7.30 0.69 4.13
N GLU A 3 6.22 0.56 3.39
CA GLU A 3 6.22 0.01 2.03
C GLU A 3 7.18 0.77 1.11
N ASP A 4 7.39 2.05 1.37
CA ASP A 4 8.19 2.97 0.57
C ASP A 4 9.69 2.63 0.52
N LEU A 5 10.21 1.82 1.45
CA LEU A 5 11.63 1.45 1.52
C LEU A 5 11.94 0.10 0.87
N ILE A 6 10.95 -0.77 0.75
CA ILE A 6 11.17 -2.15 0.26
C ILE A 6 11.06 -2.20 -1.26
N TRP A 7 10.06 -1.50 -1.83
CA TRP A 7 9.75 -1.58 -3.25
C TRP A 7 10.86 -1.08 -4.18
N PRO A 8 11.54 0.07 -3.94
CA PRO A 8 12.60 0.53 -4.83
C PRO A 8 13.79 -0.45 -4.89
N LEU A 9 14.12 -1.10 -3.77
CA LEU A 9 15.22 -2.06 -3.71
C LEU A 9 14.86 -3.40 -4.37
N LEU A 10 13.64 -3.86 -4.20
CA LEU A 10 13.15 -5.07 -4.87
C LEU A 10 13.06 -4.89 -6.38
N GLU A 11 12.62 -3.72 -6.85
CA GLU A 11 12.51 -3.42 -8.27
C GLU A 11 13.87 -3.35 -8.96
N VAL A 12 14.91 -2.85 -8.26
CA VAL A 12 16.29 -2.82 -8.77
C VAL A 12 16.89 -4.23 -8.85
N LEU A 13 16.62 -5.08 -7.86
CA LEU A 13 17.17 -6.44 -7.80
C LEU A 13 16.40 -7.42 -8.69
N TYR A 14 15.11 -7.21 -8.86
CA TYR A 14 14.20 -8.06 -9.62
C TYR A 14 13.16 -7.19 -10.33
N PRO A 15 13.45 -6.72 -11.55
CA PRO A 15 12.48 -5.97 -12.36
C PRO A 15 11.18 -6.75 -12.53
N GLY A 16 10.04 -6.11 -12.31
CA GLY A 16 8.73 -6.76 -12.35
C GLY A 16 8.27 -7.40 -11.04
N THR A 17 9.02 -7.24 -9.95
CA THR A 17 8.64 -7.76 -8.62
C THR A 17 7.34 -7.16 -8.12
N ARG A 18 7.14 -5.87 -8.38
CA ARG A 18 5.90 -5.16 -8.05
C ARG A 18 4.70 -5.80 -8.73
N GLU A 19 4.90 -6.34 -9.93
CA GLU A 19 3.89 -7.08 -10.70
C GLU A 19 3.59 -8.45 -10.09
N ALA A 20 4.61 -9.16 -9.62
CA ALA A 20 4.45 -10.47 -8.99
C ALA A 20 3.73 -10.39 -7.63
N PHE A 21 3.95 -9.32 -6.86
CA PHE A 21 3.31 -9.12 -5.54
C PHE A 21 1.90 -8.52 -5.59
N GLY A 22 1.45 -8.04 -6.74
CA GLY A 22 0.04 -7.72 -6.98
C GLY A 22 -0.86 -8.94 -7.11
N LEU A 23 -0.31 -10.15 -7.08
CA LEU A 23 -1.08 -11.39 -7.18
C LEU A 23 -1.74 -11.75 -5.84
N PRO A 24 -3.03 -12.09 -5.81
CA PRO A 24 -3.69 -12.57 -4.62
C PRO A 24 -3.18 -13.98 -4.30
N GLY A 25 -2.46 -14.08 -3.19
CA GLY A 25 -2.10 -15.36 -2.61
C GLY A 25 -1.26 -16.26 -3.53
N ILE A 26 0.04 -16.01 -3.65
CA ILE A 26 0.95 -16.99 -4.25
C ILE A 26 1.04 -18.16 -3.27
N CYS A 27 0.46 -19.29 -3.64
CA CYS A 27 0.66 -20.52 -2.90
C CYS A 27 1.93 -21.19 -3.43
N LEU A 28 2.97 -21.23 -2.63
CA LEU A 28 4.24 -21.87 -2.98
C LEU A 28 4.28 -23.26 -2.31
N SER A 29 4.40 -24.30 -3.11
CA SER A 29 4.77 -25.60 -2.60
C SER A 29 6.29 -25.70 -2.46
N LEU A 30 6.77 -25.85 -1.24
CA LEU A 30 8.19 -26.09 -0.92
C LEU A 30 8.41 -27.56 -0.51
N ALA A 31 7.47 -28.45 -0.80
CA ALA A 31 7.55 -29.88 -0.43
C ALA A 31 8.81 -30.54 -1.03
N ASP A 32 9.18 -30.17 -2.24
CA ASP A 32 10.32 -30.71 -2.99
C ASP A 32 11.61 -29.90 -2.81
N LYS A 33 11.62 -28.92 -1.87
CA LYS A 33 12.72 -27.97 -1.64
C LYS A 33 13.06 -27.81 -0.16
N PRO A 34 13.59 -28.87 0.47
CA PRO A 34 13.83 -28.90 1.92
C PRO A 34 14.80 -27.80 2.39
N ASP A 35 15.84 -27.47 1.60
CA ASP A 35 16.83 -26.46 1.96
C ASP A 35 16.22 -25.06 2.00
N GLU A 36 15.34 -24.72 1.09
CA GLU A 36 14.66 -23.44 1.02
C GLU A 36 13.59 -23.30 2.12
N LEU A 37 12.90 -24.40 2.42
CA LEU A 37 12.00 -24.47 3.58
C LEU A 37 12.76 -24.29 4.89
N ALA A 38 13.95 -24.87 5.02
CA ALA A 38 14.83 -24.70 6.18
C ALA A 38 15.30 -23.25 6.29
N ALA A 39 15.71 -22.62 5.18
CA ALA A 39 16.10 -21.23 5.15
C ALA A 39 14.96 -20.29 5.59
N LEU A 40 13.74 -20.47 5.08
CA LEU A 40 12.56 -19.71 5.50
C LEU A 40 12.25 -19.88 6.99
N LYS A 41 12.33 -21.10 7.50
CA LYS A 41 12.17 -21.39 8.93
C LYS A 41 13.23 -20.69 9.78
N HIS A 42 14.43 -20.49 9.25
CA HIS A 42 15.51 -19.80 9.94
C HIS A 42 15.27 -18.27 10.01
N TYR A 43 14.77 -17.66 8.96
CA TYR A 43 14.51 -16.20 8.93
C TYR A 43 13.36 -15.77 9.84
N TRP A 44 12.35 -16.61 10.05
CA TRP A 44 11.18 -16.24 10.83
C TRP A 44 11.48 -15.86 12.30
N PRO A 45 12.27 -16.66 13.06
CA PRO A 45 12.66 -16.28 14.42
C PRO A 45 13.51 -15.01 14.46
N LEU A 46 14.35 -14.77 13.45
CA LEU A 46 15.14 -13.55 13.36
C LEU A 46 14.28 -12.31 13.21
N ILE A 47 13.27 -12.36 12.31
CA ILE A 47 12.29 -11.29 12.11
C ILE A 47 11.49 -11.06 13.41
N ALA A 48 11.01 -12.13 14.05
CA ALA A 48 10.25 -12.03 15.28
C ALA A 48 11.07 -11.38 16.40
N ARG A 49 12.31 -11.79 16.59
CA ARG A 49 13.24 -11.20 17.57
C ARG A 49 13.51 -9.72 17.27
N GLU A 50 13.83 -9.39 16.02
CA GLU A 50 14.14 -8.03 15.64
C GLU A 50 12.91 -7.12 15.71
N SER A 51 11.70 -7.67 15.48
CA SER A 51 10.46 -6.90 15.58
C SER A 51 10.15 -6.40 17.00
N THR A 52 10.64 -7.10 18.01
CA THR A 52 10.46 -6.74 19.44
C THR A 52 11.67 -6.01 20.02
N ALA A 53 12.83 -6.11 19.40
CA ALA A 53 14.06 -5.44 19.86
C ALA A 53 13.97 -3.92 19.70
N GLN A 54 14.48 -3.18 20.68
CA GLN A 54 14.63 -1.71 20.61
C GLN A 54 16.11 -1.34 20.40
N LEU A 55 16.73 -1.93 19.37
CA LEU A 55 18.14 -1.71 19.05
C LEU A 55 18.30 -0.68 17.91
N PRO A 56 19.41 0.08 17.90
CA PRO A 56 19.75 0.93 16.77
C PRO A 56 19.82 0.10 15.47
N GLY A 57 19.28 0.63 14.38
CA GLY A 57 19.28 -0.06 13.08
C GLY A 57 18.19 -1.12 12.89
N ARG A 58 17.29 -1.34 13.87
CA ARG A 58 16.19 -2.31 13.80
C ARG A 58 15.39 -2.24 12.49
N GLU A 59 14.99 -1.03 12.08
CA GLU A 59 14.20 -0.87 10.84
C GLU A 59 14.99 -1.36 9.62
N HIS A 60 16.29 -1.08 9.58
CA HIS A 60 17.16 -1.52 8.48
C HIS A 60 17.34 -3.04 8.48
N THR A 61 17.58 -3.64 9.63
CA THR A 61 17.69 -5.10 9.78
C THR A 61 16.40 -5.80 9.35
N LEU A 62 15.23 -5.29 9.74
CA LEU A 62 13.93 -5.84 9.32
C LEU A 62 13.73 -5.77 7.80
N VAL A 63 14.18 -4.67 7.16
CA VAL A 63 14.12 -4.54 5.70
C VAL A 63 15.00 -5.60 5.02
N LEU A 64 16.24 -5.79 5.48
CA LEU A 64 17.16 -6.79 4.92
C LEU A 64 16.62 -8.22 5.08
N LEU A 65 16.08 -8.56 6.25
CA LEU A 65 15.49 -9.87 6.50
C LEU A 65 14.26 -10.11 5.62
N ALA A 66 13.40 -9.09 5.47
CA ALA A 66 12.25 -9.17 4.59
C ALA A 66 12.69 -9.37 3.12
N GLN A 67 13.72 -8.67 2.66
CA GLN A 67 14.28 -8.84 1.31
C GLN A 67 14.80 -10.25 1.08
N ALA A 68 15.50 -10.84 2.05
CA ALA A 68 15.99 -12.21 1.96
C ALA A 68 14.84 -13.22 1.80
N VAL A 69 13.78 -13.09 2.61
CA VAL A 69 12.58 -13.92 2.52
C VAL A 69 11.90 -13.75 1.16
N PHE A 70 11.71 -12.51 0.70
CA PHE A 70 11.10 -12.24 -0.61
C PHE A 70 11.90 -12.84 -1.76
N THR A 71 13.22 -12.71 -1.71
CA THR A 71 14.12 -13.32 -2.71
C THR A 71 13.94 -14.83 -2.80
N LEU A 72 13.87 -15.52 -1.66
CA LEU A 72 13.63 -16.96 -1.62
C LEU A 72 12.24 -17.33 -2.17
N LEU A 73 11.21 -16.55 -1.82
CA LEU A 73 9.87 -16.77 -2.34
C LEU A 73 9.79 -16.59 -3.85
N LEU A 74 10.44 -15.54 -4.40
CA LEU A 74 10.47 -15.27 -5.84
C LEU A 74 11.20 -16.35 -6.64
N ARG A 75 12.34 -16.83 -6.14
CA ARG A 75 13.07 -17.94 -6.79
C ARG A 75 12.24 -19.20 -6.93
N ASN A 76 11.26 -19.37 -6.04
CA ASN A 76 10.42 -20.55 -5.95
C ASN A 76 9.02 -20.35 -6.53
N ALA A 77 8.67 -19.12 -6.88
CA ALA A 77 7.43 -18.82 -7.57
C ALA A 77 7.48 -19.41 -8.99
N LYS A 78 7.06 -20.66 -9.16
CA LYS A 78 6.68 -21.17 -10.50
C LYS A 78 5.41 -20.43 -10.89
N LEU A 79 5.53 -19.48 -11.78
CA LEU A 79 4.40 -18.90 -12.48
C LEU A 79 3.87 -20.00 -13.43
N ASP A 80 2.84 -20.71 -13.01
CA ASP A 80 2.16 -21.69 -13.86
C ASP A 80 1.60 -20.97 -15.10
N ASP A 81 2.16 -21.28 -16.28
CA ASP A 81 1.91 -20.58 -17.54
C ASP A 81 0.46 -20.73 -18.06
N HIS A 82 -0.29 -21.71 -17.62
CA HIS A 82 -1.62 -22.01 -18.17
C HIS A 82 -2.82 -21.42 -17.43
N ALA A 83 -2.76 -21.26 -16.11
CA ALA A 83 -3.76 -20.46 -15.37
C ALA A 83 -3.51 -18.93 -15.50
N ALA A 84 -2.35 -18.59 -16.04
CA ALA A 84 -1.78 -17.25 -16.00
C ALA A 84 -2.27 -16.30 -17.11
N SER A 85 -2.80 -16.74 -18.24
CA SER A 85 -3.08 -15.78 -19.34
C SER A 85 -4.26 -14.86 -19.03
N GLY A 86 -5.37 -15.39 -18.52
CA GLY A 86 -6.52 -14.58 -18.10
C GLY A 86 -6.22 -13.78 -16.84
N MET A 87 -5.50 -14.38 -15.89
CA MET A 87 -5.10 -13.74 -14.63
C MET A 87 -4.04 -12.65 -14.86
N ARG A 88 -3.11 -12.84 -15.82
CA ARG A 88 -2.16 -11.81 -16.24
C ARG A 88 -2.86 -10.59 -16.85
N GLY A 89 -3.92 -10.79 -17.62
CA GLY A 89 -4.73 -9.71 -18.19
C GLY A 89 -5.42 -8.89 -17.09
N GLU A 90 -6.05 -9.55 -16.13
CA GLU A 90 -6.70 -8.88 -15.00
C GLU A 90 -5.69 -8.19 -14.09
N LEU A 91 -4.53 -8.79 -13.83
CA LEU A 91 -3.45 -8.17 -13.08
C LEU A 91 -2.96 -6.88 -13.74
N LYS A 92 -2.74 -6.89 -15.06
CA LYS A 92 -2.37 -5.69 -15.82
C LYS A 92 -3.44 -4.59 -15.69
N LEU A 93 -4.72 -4.96 -15.73
CA LEU A 93 -5.82 -4.02 -15.50
C LEU A 93 -5.81 -3.46 -14.08
N PHE A 94 -5.57 -4.29 -13.07
CA PHE A 94 -5.43 -3.85 -11.69
C PHE A 94 -4.24 -2.90 -11.50
N GLN A 95 -3.08 -3.21 -12.08
CA GLN A 95 -1.89 -2.36 -12.05
C GLN A 95 -2.16 -1.02 -12.74
N ARG A 96 -2.80 -1.04 -13.91
CA ARG A 96 -3.17 0.18 -14.60
C ARG A 96 -4.16 1.03 -13.77
N PHE A 97 -5.10 0.39 -13.10
CA PHE A 97 -6.00 1.07 -12.16
C PHE A 97 -5.23 1.75 -11.02
N THR A 98 -4.28 1.06 -10.39
CA THR A 98 -3.47 1.66 -9.31
C THR A 98 -2.59 2.81 -9.81
N GLN A 99 -2.03 2.70 -11.02
CA GLN A 99 -1.31 3.79 -11.66
C GLN A 99 -2.21 5.01 -11.94
N LEU A 100 -3.42 4.78 -12.45
CA LEU A 100 -4.40 5.85 -12.65
C LEU A 100 -4.78 6.52 -11.33
N ILE A 101 -4.94 5.76 -10.25
CA ILE A 101 -5.17 6.35 -8.92
C ILE A 101 -3.99 7.25 -8.53
N ASP A 102 -2.75 6.81 -8.73
CA ASP A 102 -1.56 7.60 -8.37
C ASP A 102 -1.46 8.91 -9.15
N VAL A 103 -1.95 8.94 -10.39
CA VAL A 103 -1.98 10.15 -11.23
C VAL A 103 -3.16 11.07 -10.88
N HIS A 104 -4.36 10.51 -10.71
CA HIS A 104 -5.62 11.27 -10.66
C HIS A 104 -6.26 11.38 -9.27
N PHE A 105 -5.59 10.93 -8.18
CA PHE A 105 -6.19 10.94 -6.83
C PHE A 105 -6.61 12.33 -6.35
N HIS A 106 -5.99 13.39 -6.86
CA HIS A 106 -6.29 14.79 -6.53
C HIS A 106 -7.42 15.39 -7.38
N GLU A 107 -7.80 14.74 -8.48
CA GLU A 107 -8.88 15.17 -9.36
C GLU A 107 -10.26 14.64 -8.90
N HIS A 108 -10.26 13.79 -7.88
CA HIS A 108 -11.47 13.18 -7.31
C HIS A 108 -12.30 12.37 -8.31
N TRP A 109 -11.65 11.70 -9.25
CA TRP A 109 -12.33 10.80 -10.15
C TRP A 109 -13.20 9.79 -9.38
N THR A 110 -14.37 9.54 -9.92
CA THR A 110 -15.32 8.53 -9.44
C THR A 110 -14.95 7.14 -9.95
N VAL A 111 -15.49 6.09 -9.34
CA VAL A 111 -15.27 4.72 -9.80
C VAL A 111 -15.69 4.52 -11.27
N PRO A 112 -16.84 5.07 -11.75
CA PRO A 112 -17.20 5.04 -13.17
C PRO A 112 -16.13 5.66 -14.10
N GLU A 113 -15.53 6.79 -13.71
CA GLU A 113 -14.51 7.45 -14.53
C GLU A 113 -13.26 6.59 -14.67
N TYR A 114 -12.77 5.98 -13.58
CA TYR A 114 -11.70 5.00 -13.64
C TYR A 114 -12.05 3.76 -14.46
N ALA A 115 -13.28 3.25 -14.32
CA ALA A 115 -13.73 2.09 -15.10
C ALA A 115 -13.79 2.41 -16.60
N SER A 116 -14.29 3.60 -16.95
CA SER A 116 -14.36 4.08 -18.32
C SER A 116 -12.97 4.20 -18.96
N GLU A 117 -11.99 4.77 -18.25
CA GLU A 117 -10.62 4.91 -18.72
C GLU A 117 -9.93 3.54 -18.96
N LEU A 118 -10.33 2.54 -18.18
CA LEU A 118 -9.84 1.17 -18.34
C LEU A 118 -10.66 0.35 -19.35
N HIS A 119 -11.69 0.93 -19.97
CA HIS A 119 -12.64 0.23 -20.84
C HIS A 119 -13.33 -0.95 -20.14
N LEU A 120 -13.67 -0.77 -18.86
CA LEU A 120 -14.33 -1.77 -18.02
C LEU A 120 -15.69 -1.27 -17.54
N THR A 121 -16.55 -2.21 -17.12
CA THR A 121 -17.71 -1.89 -16.28
C THR A 121 -17.27 -1.72 -14.83
N GLU A 122 -18.02 -0.95 -14.04
CA GLU A 122 -17.77 -0.79 -12.59
C GLU A 122 -17.78 -2.14 -11.85
N SER A 123 -18.69 -3.04 -12.24
CA SER A 123 -18.77 -4.39 -11.67
C SER A 123 -17.47 -5.15 -11.93
N ARG A 124 -16.97 -5.12 -13.17
CA ARG A 124 -15.73 -5.80 -13.54
C ARG A 124 -14.52 -5.23 -12.80
N LEU A 125 -14.43 -3.90 -12.68
CA LEU A 125 -13.37 -3.25 -11.91
C LEU A 125 -13.46 -3.63 -10.42
N THR A 126 -14.67 -3.75 -9.88
CA THR A 126 -14.90 -4.17 -8.48
C THR A 126 -14.43 -5.60 -8.25
N ASP A 127 -14.72 -6.52 -9.17
CA ASP A 127 -14.30 -7.92 -9.07
C ASP A 127 -12.77 -8.05 -9.14
N ILE A 128 -12.14 -7.31 -10.05
CA ILE A 128 -10.68 -7.22 -10.15
C ILE A 128 -10.09 -6.70 -8.83
N CYS A 129 -10.59 -5.58 -8.32
CA CYS A 129 -10.09 -4.99 -7.06
C CYS A 129 -10.28 -5.92 -5.86
N ARG A 130 -11.43 -6.62 -5.77
CA ARG A 130 -11.66 -7.61 -4.72
C ARG A 130 -10.71 -8.78 -4.83
N ARG A 131 -10.45 -9.27 -6.04
CA ARG A 131 -9.53 -10.37 -6.29
C ARG A 131 -8.10 -10.02 -5.91
N PHE A 132 -7.59 -8.86 -6.32
CA PHE A 132 -6.17 -8.50 -6.16
C PHE A 132 -5.85 -7.73 -4.88
N ALA A 133 -6.80 -7.02 -4.29
CA ALA A 133 -6.59 -6.21 -3.08
C ALA A 133 -7.52 -6.57 -1.93
N ASN A 134 -8.47 -7.49 -2.14
CA ASN A 134 -9.55 -7.80 -1.18
C ASN A 134 -10.32 -6.55 -0.70
N ARG A 135 -10.41 -5.53 -1.56
CA ARG A 135 -11.04 -4.23 -1.25
C ARG A 135 -11.77 -3.69 -2.48
N PRO A 136 -12.86 -2.94 -2.30
CA PRO A 136 -13.53 -2.28 -3.42
C PRO A 136 -12.69 -1.11 -3.96
N PRO A 137 -12.89 -0.72 -5.26
CA PRO A 137 -12.15 0.37 -5.90
C PRO A 137 -12.14 1.67 -5.11
N LYS A 138 -13.31 2.08 -4.63
CA LYS A 138 -13.48 3.31 -3.83
C LYS A 138 -12.57 3.34 -2.59
N ARG A 139 -12.36 2.19 -1.96
CA ARG A 139 -11.47 2.10 -0.78
C ARG A 139 -10.01 2.31 -1.17
N LEU A 140 -9.57 1.75 -2.30
CA LEU A 140 -8.21 1.93 -2.81
C LEU A 140 -7.92 3.39 -3.16
N ILE A 141 -8.88 4.08 -3.79
CA ILE A 141 -8.79 5.52 -4.06
C ILE A 141 -8.64 6.32 -2.75
N PHE A 142 -9.50 6.05 -1.78
CA PHE A 142 -9.44 6.73 -0.48
C PHE A 142 -8.15 6.44 0.29
N ASP A 143 -7.64 5.21 0.22
CA ASP A 143 -6.39 4.84 0.87
C ASP A 143 -5.21 5.63 0.26
N ARG A 144 -5.22 5.90 -1.06
CA ARG A 144 -4.21 6.73 -1.73
C ARG A 144 -4.30 8.20 -1.29
N GLN A 145 -5.50 8.77 -1.31
CA GLN A 145 -5.74 10.14 -0.85
C GLN A 145 -5.30 10.33 0.60
N LEU A 146 -5.66 9.37 1.46
CA LEU A 146 -5.31 9.38 2.87
C LEU A 146 -3.81 9.26 3.12
N ARG A 147 -3.11 8.43 2.34
CA ARG A 147 -1.64 8.29 2.40
C ARG A 147 -0.96 9.63 2.12
N GLU A 148 -1.39 10.32 1.07
CA GLU A 148 -0.85 11.63 0.72
C GLU A 148 -1.20 12.69 1.78
N ALA A 149 -2.44 12.72 2.27
CA ALA A 149 -2.85 13.61 3.35
C ALA A 149 -1.96 13.45 4.59
N ARG A 150 -1.71 12.20 5.00
CA ARG A 150 -0.82 11.91 6.14
C ARG A 150 0.60 12.38 5.88
N ARG A 151 1.14 12.16 4.67
CA ARG A 151 2.47 12.61 4.30
C ARG A 151 2.59 14.12 4.41
N MET A 152 1.63 14.85 3.84
CA MET A 152 1.63 16.32 3.89
C MET A 152 1.47 16.87 5.30
N LEU A 153 0.58 16.28 6.11
CA LEU A 153 0.39 16.67 7.50
C LEU A 153 1.64 16.47 8.37
N LEU A 154 2.49 15.48 8.04
CA LEU A 154 3.68 15.13 8.82
C LEU A 154 4.95 15.86 8.35
N PHE A 155 5.03 16.19 7.06
CA PHE A 155 6.27 16.65 6.43
C PHE A 155 6.16 18.01 5.75
N SER A 156 5.04 18.73 5.93
CA SER A 156 4.91 20.12 5.49
C SER A 156 4.29 20.98 6.59
N ASP A 157 4.66 22.25 6.59
CA ASP A 157 4.10 23.27 7.48
C ASP A 157 2.85 23.94 6.92
N SER A 158 2.37 23.47 5.76
CA SER A 158 1.18 24.01 5.09
C SER A 158 -0.04 23.95 5.99
N ALA A 159 -0.89 24.96 5.94
CA ALA A 159 -2.16 24.95 6.67
C ALA A 159 -3.03 23.76 6.25
N VAL A 160 -3.87 23.24 7.17
CA VAL A 160 -4.75 22.09 6.86
C VAL A 160 -5.68 22.41 5.68
N SER A 161 -6.11 23.67 5.54
CA SER A 161 -6.90 24.13 4.39
C SER A 161 -6.12 24.08 3.08
N GLU A 162 -4.85 24.45 3.08
CA GLU A 162 -3.98 24.35 1.91
C GLU A 162 -3.76 22.91 1.48
N ILE A 163 -3.54 22.01 2.46
CA ILE A 163 -3.44 20.57 2.19
C ILE A 163 -4.74 20.05 1.55
N ALA A 164 -5.89 20.49 2.05
CA ALA A 164 -7.18 20.12 1.46
C ALA A 164 -7.25 20.55 -0.02
N TRP A 165 -6.87 21.79 -0.34
CA TRP A 165 -6.85 22.29 -1.72
C TRP A 165 -5.87 21.51 -2.61
N GLN A 166 -4.66 21.24 -2.13
CA GLN A 166 -3.65 20.49 -2.88
C GLN A 166 -4.08 19.03 -3.15
N LEU A 167 -4.90 18.46 -2.26
CA LEU A 167 -5.51 17.15 -2.46
C LEU A 167 -6.80 17.19 -3.31
N GLY A 168 -7.16 18.38 -3.85
CA GLY A 168 -8.31 18.55 -4.72
C GLY A 168 -9.67 18.68 -4.00
N PHE A 169 -9.70 18.77 -2.68
CA PHE A 169 -10.95 18.98 -1.96
C PHE A 169 -11.43 20.41 -2.13
N LYS A 170 -12.68 20.59 -2.56
CA LYS A 170 -13.31 21.92 -2.74
C LYS A 170 -13.72 22.58 -1.42
N ASP A 171 -13.75 21.83 -0.32
CA ASP A 171 -14.13 22.30 1.01
C ASP A 171 -13.21 21.70 2.07
N PRO A 172 -12.39 22.52 2.78
CA PRO A 172 -11.55 22.04 3.86
C PRO A 172 -12.33 21.35 5.00
N ALA A 173 -13.58 21.76 5.27
CA ALA A 173 -14.39 21.09 6.27
C ALA A 173 -14.82 19.68 5.81
N TYR A 174 -15.07 19.50 4.53
CA TYR A 174 -15.30 18.16 3.97
C TYR A 174 -14.04 17.28 4.08
N PHE A 175 -12.87 17.83 3.76
CA PHE A 175 -11.59 17.13 3.97
C PHE A 175 -11.41 16.72 5.44
N ALA A 176 -11.66 17.60 6.39
CA ALA A 176 -11.53 17.29 7.81
C ALA A 176 -12.48 16.14 8.22
N ARG A 177 -13.72 16.14 7.75
CA ARG A 177 -14.68 15.04 7.99
C ARG A 177 -14.23 13.73 7.33
N PHE A 178 -13.75 13.79 6.10
CA PHE A 178 -13.20 12.64 5.36
C PHE A 178 -12.03 12.02 6.12
N PHE A 179 -11.06 12.84 6.52
CA PHE A 179 -9.87 12.41 7.25
C PHE A 179 -10.24 11.80 8.61
N ASN A 180 -11.07 12.50 9.39
CA ASN A 180 -11.51 12.03 10.71
C ASN A 180 -12.26 10.69 10.62
N ARG A 181 -13.14 10.51 9.66
CA ARG A 181 -13.86 9.25 9.43
C ARG A 181 -12.93 8.07 9.17
N LEU A 182 -11.81 8.28 8.50
CA LEU A 182 -10.87 7.22 8.11
C LEU A 182 -9.75 6.99 9.11
N VAL A 183 -9.38 8.00 9.90
CA VAL A 183 -8.24 7.97 10.83
C VAL A 183 -8.68 7.94 12.29
N GLY A 184 -9.89 8.42 12.59
CA GLY A 184 -10.42 8.52 13.95
C GLY A 184 -10.04 9.79 14.70
N CYS A 185 -9.28 10.72 14.08
CA CYS A 185 -8.96 12.03 14.65
C CYS A 185 -8.92 13.12 13.57
N SER A 186 -8.98 14.40 13.99
CA SER A 186 -8.90 15.50 13.03
C SER A 186 -7.49 15.63 12.43
N PRO A 187 -7.35 16.24 11.22
CA PRO A 187 -6.05 16.49 10.62
C PRO A 187 -5.09 17.26 11.53
N SER A 188 -5.59 18.28 12.25
CA SER A 188 -4.79 19.08 13.18
C SER A 188 -4.33 18.25 14.38
N ALA A 189 -5.20 17.42 14.96
CA ALA A 189 -4.85 16.52 16.04
C ALA A 189 -3.82 15.46 15.58
N TYR A 190 -3.96 14.95 14.36
CA TYR A 190 -3.00 14.02 13.79
C TYR A 190 -1.60 14.62 13.64
N ARG A 191 -1.51 15.88 13.18
CA ARG A 191 -0.25 16.65 13.11
C ARG A 191 0.36 16.82 14.49
N ALA A 192 -0.43 17.31 15.46
CA ALA A 192 0.05 17.58 16.81
C ALA A 192 0.59 16.33 17.53
N GLN A 193 -0.09 15.18 17.41
CA GLN A 193 0.36 13.91 17.98
C GLN A 193 1.75 13.46 17.49
N LYS A 194 2.10 13.80 16.25
CA LYS A 194 3.37 13.41 15.64
C LYS A 194 4.49 14.45 15.84
N SER A 195 4.11 15.72 16.07
CA SER A 195 5.06 16.81 16.38
C SER A 195 5.43 16.88 17.86
N GLY A 196 4.93 15.98 18.72
CA GLY A 196 5.19 16.00 20.17
C GLY A 196 4.55 17.17 20.91
N VAL A 197 3.67 17.94 20.25
CA VAL A 197 2.97 19.08 20.86
C VAL A 197 1.69 18.56 21.54
N PRO A 198 1.42 18.92 22.82
CA PRO A 198 0.19 18.51 23.49
C PRO A 198 -1.05 19.02 22.74
N VAL A 199 -1.99 18.12 22.47
CA VAL A 199 -3.28 18.49 21.86
C VAL A 199 -4.11 19.25 22.89
N PRO A 200 -4.60 20.48 22.60
CA PRO A 200 -5.57 21.15 23.46
C PRO A 200 -6.83 20.26 23.59
N GLN A 201 -7.20 19.90 24.80
CA GLN A 201 -8.47 19.20 25.04
C GLN A 201 -9.63 20.16 24.72
N PRO A 202 -10.72 19.68 24.09
CA PRO A 202 -11.90 20.51 23.93
C PRO A 202 -12.42 20.88 25.30
N THR A 203 -12.46 22.17 25.59
CA THR A 203 -13.18 22.73 26.75
C THR A 203 -14.65 22.37 26.62
N SER A 204 -15.17 21.72 27.63
CA SER A 204 -16.58 21.30 27.80
C SER A 204 -17.53 22.47 27.72
#